data_f7cb6de71eb311c9949c4f1a09c6dbfa
#
_entry.id   f7cb6de71eb311c9949c4f1a09c6dbfa
#
_cell.length_a   1.000
_cell.length_b   1.000
_cell.length_c   1.000
_cell.angle_alpha   90.00
_cell.angle_beta   90.00
_cell.angle_gamma   90.00
#
_symmetry.space_group_name_H-M   'P 1'
#
loop_
_entity.id
_entity.type
_entity.pdbx_description
1 polymer ?
#
loop_
_entity_poly.entity_id
_entity_poly.type
_entity_poly.pdbx_seq_one_letter_code
_entity_poly.pdbx_strand_id
1 'polypeptide(L)'
;HESKIPYPNGTNELDFELEFAVIIANGGANIPESNAEKYIAGYTICNDWSARDLQRQEMGLNLGPAKGKDFATSFGPYLVTPDELQDSFNDSGKLDLKMECYVNDKMFSNGNTNDLYHSKILHLHLNYI
;
A
#
# COMPACT_ATOMS: atom_id res chain seq x y z
N HIS A 1 6.40 -1.66 12.31
CA HIS A 1 6.72 -3.07 12.53
C HIS A 1 6.64 -3.39 14.02
N GLU A 2 6.01 -4.51 14.37
CA GLU A 2 5.80 -4.99 15.75
C GLU A 2 5.11 -3.99 16.70
N SER A 3 4.48 -2.97 16.17
CA SER A 3 3.75 -1.98 16.96
C SER A 3 2.40 -2.51 17.40
N LYS A 4 2.02 -2.16 18.61
CA LYS A 4 0.64 -2.37 19.07
C LYS A 4 -0.23 -1.26 18.53
N ILE A 5 -1.28 -1.63 17.81
CA ILE A 5 -2.27 -0.69 17.30
C ILE A 5 -3.41 -0.62 18.32
N PRO A 6 -3.72 0.56 18.86
CA PRO A 6 -4.88 0.71 19.73
C PRO A 6 -6.15 0.44 18.93
N TYR A 7 -7.06 -0.31 19.51
CA TYR A 7 -8.37 -0.53 18.90
C TYR A 7 -9.12 0.81 18.83
N PRO A 8 -9.54 1.28 17.66
CA PRO A 8 -10.14 2.61 17.53
C PRO A 8 -11.50 2.68 18.20
N ASN A 9 -11.78 3.81 18.85
CA ASN A 9 -13.08 4.06 19.47
C ASN A 9 -14.17 4.20 18.40
N GLY A 10 -15.35 3.66 18.70
CA GLY A 10 -16.54 3.83 17.86
C GLY A 10 -16.66 2.85 16.69
N THR A 11 -15.81 1.85 16.60
CA THR A 11 -15.92 0.75 15.66
C THR A 11 -16.05 -0.60 16.38
N ASN A 12 -16.72 -1.55 15.73
CA ASN A 12 -16.74 -2.96 16.11
C ASN A 12 -16.17 -3.87 15.01
N GLU A 13 -15.68 -3.28 13.93
CA GLU A 13 -15.23 -4.01 12.74
C GLU A 13 -13.83 -3.56 12.31
N LEU A 14 -12.84 -3.84 13.16
CA LEU A 14 -11.43 -3.64 12.80
C LEU A 14 -10.99 -4.71 11.79
N ASP A 15 -10.37 -4.28 10.70
CA ASP A 15 -9.87 -5.11 9.62
C ASP A 15 -8.49 -4.63 9.17
N PHE A 16 -7.80 -5.45 8.37
CA PHE A 16 -6.51 -5.13 7.77
C PHE A 16 -6.65 -4.92 6.25
N GLU A 17 -5.70 -4.23 5.66
CA GLU A 17 -5.49 -4.21 4.20
C GLU A 17 -4.02 -4.51 3.89
N LEU A 18 -3.78 -5.65 3.24
CA LEU A 18 -2.44 -6.01 2.77
C LEU A 18 -2.11 -5.22 1.52
N GLU A 19 -1.12 -4.34 1.61
CA GLU A 19 -0.74 -3.44 0.54
C GLU A 19 0.76 -3.49 0.24
N PHE A 20 1.10 -3.13 -0.99
CA PHE A 20 2.45 -2.87 -1.45
C PHE A 20 2.67 -1.35 -1.52
N ALA A 21 3.57 -0.84 -0.70
CA ALA A 21 3.84 0.58 -0.61
C ALA A 21 5.10 0.98 -1.37
N VAL A 22 5.02 2.11 -2.07
CA VAL A 22 6.14 2.76 -2.75
C VAL A 22 6.52 4.02 -1.97
N ILE A 23 7.75 4.11 -1.52
CA ILE A 23 8.26 5.27 -0.79
C ILE A 23 8.96 6.22 -1.78
N ILE A 24 8.52 7.46 -1.80
CA ILE A 24 9.06 8.49 -2.71
C ILE A 24 10.15 9.28 -2.00
N ALA A 25 11.32 9.38 -2.64
CA ALA A 25 12.50 10.08 -2.11
C ALA A 25 12.48 11.59 -2.36
N ASN A 26 12.01 11.99 -3.53
CA ASN A 26 12.08 13.37 -3.98
C ASN A 26 10.70 13.90 -4.36
N GLY A 27 10.40 15.14 -3.97
CA GLY A 27 9.19 15.81 -4.44
C GLY A 27 9.24 16.11 -5.94
N GLY A 28 8.07 16.18 -6.57
CA GLY A 28 7.95 16.56 -7.96
C GLY A 28 6.49 16.62 -8.40
N ALA A 29 6.25 17.29 -9.52
CA ALA A 29 4.92 17.37 -10.14
C ALA A 29 5.06 17.14 -11.65
N ASN A 30 4.03 16.58 -12.27
CA ASN A 30 3.99 16.27 -13.71
C ASN A 30 5.20 15.41 -14.17
N ILE A 31 5.57 14.43 -13.36
CA ILE A 31 6.73 13.58 -13.61
C ILE A 31 6.42 12.66 -14.80
N PRO A 32 7.19 12.69 -15.88
CA PRO A 32 7.03 11.73 -16.97
C PRO A 32 7.23 10.28 -16.47
N GLU A 33 6.46 9.35 -16.98
CA GLU A 33 6.56 7.93 -16.63
C GLU A 33 8.00 7.39 -16.74
N SER A 34 8.73 7.80 -17.79
CA SER A 34 10.13 7.42 -18.01
C SER A 34 11.11 7.90 -16.93
N ASN A 35 10.70 8.82 -16.07
CA ASN A 35 11.52 9.37 -14.99
C ASN A 35 11.04 8.93 -13.60
N ALA A 36 9.89 8.31 -13.49
CA ALA A 36 9.26 8.05 -12.18
C ALA A 36 10.11 7.15 -11.27
N GLU A 37 10.86 6.19 -11.82
CA GLU A 37 11.77 5.33 -11.05
C GLU A 37 12.84 6.13 -10.26
N LYS A 38 13.27 7.27 -10.77
CA LYS A 38 14.27 8.14 -10.11
C LYS A 38 13.75 8.80 -8.84
N TYR A 39 12.43 8.77 -8.63
CA TYR A 39 11.77 9.34 -7.47
C TYR A 39 11.50 8.29 -6.38
N ILE A 40 11.70 7.01 -6.67
CA ILE A 40 11.44 5.91 -5.74
C ILE A 40 12.65 5.71 -4.84
N ALA A 41 12.45 5.84 -3.51
CA ALA A 41 13.43 5.47 -2.50
C ALA A 41 13.47 3.95 -2.28
N GLY A 42 12.32 3.31 -2.38
CA GLY A 42 12.18 1.87 -2.18
C GLY A 42 10.74 1.43 -1.99
N TYR A 43 10.61 0.18 -1.64
CA TYR A 43 9.35 -0.54 -1.50
C TYR A 43 9.24 -1.17 -0.10
N THR A 44 8.03 -1.26 0.40
CA THR A 44 7.77 -1.92 1.68
C THR A 44 6.35 -2.50 1.70
N ILE A 45 6.09 -3.31 2.72
CA ILE A 45 4.73 -3.78 3.01
C ILE A 45 4.01 -2.70 3.80
N CYS A 46 2.74 -2.49 3.48
CA CYS A 46 1.85 -1.62 4.20
C CYS A 46 0.63 -2.41 4.69
N ASN A 47 0.15 -2.06 5.87
CA ASN A 47 -1.15 -2.46 6.35
C ASN A 47 -1.95 -1.18 6.64
N ASP A 48 -2.96 -0.92 5.80
CA ASP A 48 -3.92 0.16 6.00
C ASP A 48 -5.06 -0.33 6.89
N TRP A 49 -4.93 -0.07 8.20
CA TRP A 49 -5.91 -0.49 9.18
C TRP A 49 -7.25 0.16 8.93
N SER A 50 -8.31 -0.63 8.97
CA SER A 50 -9.65 -0.22 8.52
C SER A 50 -10.70 -0.50 9.58
N ALA A 51 -11.50 0.53 9.90
CA ALA A 51 -12.73 0.41 10.67
C ALA A 51 -13.90 0.31 9.69
N ARG A 52 -14.31 -0.91 9.34
CA ARG A 52 -15.21 -1.17 8.20
C ARG A 52 -16.62 -0.60 8.37
N ASP A 53 -17.15 -0.57 9.57
CA ASP A 53 -18.44 0.02 9.86
C ASP A 53 -18.43 1.56 9.69
N LEU A 54 -17.37 2.23 10.16
CA LEU A 54 -17.17 3.66 9.96
C LEU A 54 -16.93 3.97 8.47
N GLN A 55 -16.09 3.20 7.80
CA GLN A 55 -15.81 3.34 6.36
C GLN A 55 -17.12 3.29 5.55
N ARG A 56 -18.01 2.34 5.81
CA ARG A 56 -19.29 2.24 5.08
C ARG A 56 -20.19 3.45 5.29
N GLN A 57 -20.20 4.02 6.49
CA GLN A 57 -20.97 5.25 6.76
C GLN A 57 -20.42 6.44 5.97
N GLU A 58 -19.09 6.61 5.98
CA GLU A 58 -18.42 7.71 5.28
C GLU A 58 -18.56 7.61 3.77
N MET A 59 -18.45 6.40 3.21
CA MET A 59 -18.63 6.16 1.77
C MET A 59 -20.03 6.54 1.29
N GLY A 60 -21.04 6.49 2.15
CA GLY A 60 -22.39 6.97 1.85
C GLY A 60 -22.47 8.48 1.58
N LEU A 61 -21.47 9.24 2.01
CA LEU A 61 -21.36 10.69 1.77
C LEU A 61 -20.63 11.04 0.47
N ASN A 62 -20.10 10.04 -0.26
CA ASN A 62 -19.28 10.20 -1.49
C ASN A 62 -18.01 11.06 -1.31
N LEU A 63 -17.49 11.18 -0.10
CA LEU A 63 -16.26 11.92 0.23
C LEU A 63 -15.04 11.01 0.46
N GLY A 64 -15.24 9.71 0.33
CA GLY A 64 -14.23 8.71 0.69
C GLY A 64 -14.12 8.49 2.21
N PRO A 65 -13.44 7.43 2.64
CA PRO A 65 -13.26 7.13 4.04
C PRO A 65 -12.24 8.11 4.67
N ALA A 66 -12.54 8.58 5.89
CA ALA A 66 -11.66 9.39 6.70
C ALA A 66 -11.40 8.72 8.07
N LYS A 67 -12.38 8.78 8.97
CA LYS A 67 -12.28 8.18 10.32
C LYS A 67 -12.19 6.65 10.30
N GLY A 68 -12.67 6.04 9.24
CA GLY A 68 -12.51 4.61 8.99
C GLY A 68 -11.06 4.18 8.68
N LYS A 69 -10.14 5.16 8.44
CA LYS A 69 -8.77 4.91 7.98
C LYS A 69 -7.69 5.69 8.73
N ASP A 70 -7.97 6.88 9.23
CA ASP A 70 -6.96 7.83 9.73
C ASP A 70 -6.36 7.48 11.10
N PHE A 71 -6.77 6.39 11.73
CA PHE A 71 -6.35 6.03 13.07
C PHE A 71 -5.00 5.27 13.12
N ALA A 72 -4.65 4.52 12.07
CA ALA A 72 -3.37 3.81 12.00
C ALA A 72 -3.03 3.34 10.59
N THR A 73 -1.74 3.41 10.25
CA THR A 73 -1.13 2.75 9.10
C THR A 73 0.20 2.14 9.55
N SER A 74 0.45 0.89 9.20
CA SER A 74 1.68 0.19 9.59
C SER A 74 2.55 -0.09 8.37
N PHE A 75 3.87 0.11 8.53
CA PHE A 75 4.86 -0.17 7.49
C PHE A 75 5.96 -1.09 7.99
N GLY A 76 6.60 -1.79 7.08
CA GLY A 76 7.79 -2.56 7.37
C GLY A 76 7.66 -4.06 7.06
N PRO A 77 8.64 -4.88 7.55
CA PRO A 77 9.73 -4.47 8.45
C PRO A 77 10.90 -3.77 7.77
N TYR A 78 11.03 -3.87 6.43
CA TYR A 78 12.17 -3.36 5.68
C TYR A 78 11.72 -2.37 4.61
N LEU A 79 12.58 -1.42 4.29
CA LEU A 79 12.55 -0.66 3.05
C LEU A 79 13.54 -1.35 2.09
N VAL A 80 13.03 -1.86 0.97
CA VAL A 80 13.81 -2.55 -0.05
C VAL A 80 14.07 -1.60 -1.20
N THR A 81 15.32 -1.36 -1.56
CA THR A 81 15.70 -0.46 -2.65
C THR A 81 15.39 -1.07 -4.03
N PRO A 82 15.17 -0.26 -5.09
CA PRO A 82 14.78 -0.76 -6.40
C PRO A 82 15.77 -1.77 -7.04
N ASP A 83 17.07 -1.65 -6.75
CA ASP A 83 18.10 -2.54 -7.24
C ASP A 83 17.97 -3.98 -6.72
N GLU A 84 17.50 -4.15 -5.48
CA GLU A 84 17.26 -5.47 -4.89
C GLU A 84 16.07 -6.21 -5.54
N LEU A 85 15.18 -5.51 -6.20
CA LEU A 85 13.99 -6.09 -6.84
C LEU A 85 14.11 -6.24 -8.37
N GLN A 86 15.27 -5.97 -8.94
CA GLN A 86 15.46 -6.01 -10.40
C GLN A 86 15.11 -7.39 -11.00
N ASP A 87 15.50 -8.46 -10.35
CA ASP A 87 15.24 -9.84 -10.78
C ASP A 87 13.79 -10.27 -10.54
N SER A 88 13.00 -9.44 -9.86
CA SER A 88 11.58 -9.71 -9.58
C SER A 88 10.63 -9.12 -10.63
N PHE A 89 11.15 -8.47 -11.66
CA PHE A 89 10.33 -8.01 -12.78
C PHE A 89 10.18 -9.11 -13.82
N ASN A 90 8.94 -9.36 -14.23
CA ASN A 90 8.65 -10.29 -15.31
C ASN A 90 8.91 -9.67 -16.70
N ASP A 91 8.78 -10.48 -17.77
CA ASP A 91 9.00 -10.06 -19.17
C ASP A 91 8.10 -8.90 -19.62
N SER A 92 6.98 -8.68 -18.97
CA SER A 92 6.06 -7.56 -19.24
C SER A 92 6.41 -6.28 -18.45
N GLY A 93 7.48 -6.31 -17.66
CA GLY A 93 7.92 -5.18 -16.81
C GLY A 93 7.05 -4.95 -15.59
N LYS A 94 6.29 -5.97 -15.15
CA LYS A 94 5.55 -5.96 -13.89
C LYS A 94 6.38 -6.62 -12.81
N LEU A 95 6.30 -6.05 -11.61
CA LEU A 95 6.84 -6.67 -10.42
C LEU A 95 6.02 -7.92 -10.09
N ASP A 96 6.68 -9.05 -9.89
CA ASP A 96 6.06 -10.36 -9.60
C ASP A 96 6.47 -10.81 -8.19
N LEU A 97 5.78 -10.26 -7.21
CA LEU A 97 6.00 -10.54 -5.79
C LEU A 97 4.73 -11.10 -5.15
N LYS A 98 4.88 -12.22 -4.50
CA LYS A 98 3.81 -12.83 -3.70
C LYS A 98 3.51 -11.96 -2.49
N MET A 99 2.23 -11.73 -2.22
CA MET A 99 1.74 -10.98 -1.07
C MET A 99 0.82 -11.87 -0.23
N GLU A 100 1.16 -12.09 1.02
CA GLU A 100 0.38 -12.93 1.93
C GLU A 100 0.15 -12.23 3.26
N CYS A 101 -1.04 -12.39 3.81
CA CYS A 101 -1.37 -11.95 5.16
C CYS A 101 -1.85 -13.11 6.01
N TYR A 102 -1.34 -13.16 7.23
CA TYR A 102 -1.68 -14.17 8.23
C TYR A 102 -2.20 -13.49 9.49
N VAL A 103 -3.26 -14.04 10.06
CA VAL A 103 -3.80 -13.66 11.37
C VAL A 103 -3.81 -14.91 12.24
N ASN A 104 -3.06 -14.90 13.36
CA ASN A 104 -2.92 -16.05 14.24
C ASN A 104 -2.55 -17.33 13.46
N ASP A 105 -1.51 -17.26 12.65
CA ASP A 105 -0.98 -18.34 11.80
C ASP A 105 -1.92 -18.88 10.72
N LYS A 106 -3.11 -18.30 10.58
CA LYS A 106 -4.04 -18.62 9.50
C LYS A 106 -3.91 -17.60 8.37
N MET A 107 -3.74 -18.09 7.14
CA MET A 107 -3.73 -17.25 5.94
C MET A 107 -5.11 -16.65 5.69
N PHE A 108 -5.18 -15.34 5.52
CA PHE A 108 -6.39 -14.59 5.21
C PHE A 108 -6.36 -13.92 3.85
N SER A 109 -5.16 -13.56 3.37
CA SER A 109 -5.00 -12.94 2.06
C SER A 109 -3.81 -13.56 1.34
N ASN A 110 -3.97 -13.76 0.02
CA ASN A 110 -2.94 -14.26 -0.88
C ASN A 110 -3.13 -13.60 -2.23
N GLY A 111 -2.21 -12.78 -2.64
CA GLY A 111 -2.22 -12.04 -3.90
C GLY A 111 -0.83 -11.95 -4.51
N ASN A 112 -0.73 -11.23 -5.60
CA ASN A 112 0.53 -10.98 -6.27
C ASN A 112 0.55 -9.56 -6.87
N THR A 113 1.68 -8.87 -6.79
CA THR A 113 1.85 -7.54 -7.40
C THR A 113 1.67 -7.55 -8.91
N ASN A 114 1.88 -8.69 -9.57
CA ASN A 114 1.65 -8.87 -11.01
C ASN A 114 0.16 -8.74 -11.41
N ASP A 115 -0.77 -8.92 -10.48
CA ASP A 115 -2.21 -8.78 -10.72
C ASP A 115 -2.65 -7.31 -10.85
N LEU A 116 -1.78 -6.34 -10.54
CA LEU A 116 -2.05 -4.93 -10.75
C LEU A 116 -2.31 -4.63 -12.23
N TYR A 117 -3.31 -3.79 -12.52
CA TYR A 117 -3.69 -3.42 -13.89
C TYR A 117 -2.53 -2.76 -14.65
N HIS A 118 -1.84 -1.81 -14.01
CA HIS A 118 -0.71 -1.11 -14.62
C HIS A 118 0.57 -1.94 -14.56
N SER A 119 1.23 -2.10 -15.71
CA SER A 119 2.46 -2.89 -15.85
C SER A 119 3.69 -2.26 -15.17
N LYS A 120 3.69 -0.95 -15.02
CA LYS A 120 4.71 -0.23 -14.26
C LYS A 120 4.03 0.43 -13.07
N ILE A 121 4.64 0.39 -11.90
CA ILE A 121 4.20 1.06 -10.66
C ILE A 121 4.01 2.59 -10.86
N LEU A 122 4.01 3.06 -12.06
CA LEU A 122 4.37 4.40 -12.50
C LEU A 122 3.24 5.25 -13.06
N HIS A 123 2.00 4.89 -12.81
CA HIS A 123 0.93 5.89 -12.87
C HIS A 123 0.81 6.64 -11.53
N LEU A 124 1.98 6.93 -10.93
CA LEU A 124 2.05 7.95 -9.90
C LEU A 124 1.84 9.32 -10.56
N HIS A 125 0.58 9.64 -10.84
CA HIS A 125 0.17 11.02 -10.97
C HIS A 125 0.33 11.66 -9.57
N LEU A 126 1.59 11.89 -9.19
CA LEU A 126 1.90 12.71 -8.02
C LEU A 126 1.54 14.15 -8.34
N ASN A 127 0.25 14.45 -8.29
CA ASN A 127 -0.22 15.81 -8.14
C ASN A 127 -0.11 16.18 -6.65
N TYR A 128 1.10 16.49 -6.20
CA TYR A 128 1.28 17.18 -4.94
C TYR A 128 1.39 18.68 -5.22
N ILE A 129 0.43 19.40 -4.65
CA ILE A 129 0.45 20.86 -4.51
C ILE A 129 1.51 21.23 -3.47
#